data_b22bcaed41e10a667b688d4e6004924b
#
_entry.id   b22bcaed41e10a667b688d4e6004924b
#
_cell.length_a   1.000
_cell.length_b   1.000
_cell.length_c   1.000
_cell.angle_alpha   90.00
_cell.angle_beta   90.00
_cell.angle_gamma   90.00
#
_symmetry.space_group_name_H-M   'P 1'
#
loop_
_entity.id
_entity.type
_entity.pdbx_description
1 polymer ?
#
loop_
_entity_poly.entity_id
_entity_poly.type
_entity_poly.pdbx_seq_one_letter_code
_entity_poly.pdbx_strand_id
1 'polypeptide(L)'
;YLCSGNERGDPKRFPRFYENRTMIDKQYIQTLVEEQLQGTGYELITLKVSAQNEILVEVDNMEGVDVDFCATLNHFLVEQLDAQGIEDYALEVGSVSLTAPFVTKMQYMKHLGHDVEVLASDGKKYRGALVSVDEDTFSIDTEVMVAVEGKKRKQKEVQTLTFGYNEVKYTKYDLKF
;
A
#
# COMPACT_ATOMS: atom_id res chain seq x y z
N TYR A 1 30.74 69.11 -15.76
CA TYR A 1 31.31 68.61 -14.52
C TYR A 1 30.64 67.28 -14.18
N LEU A 2 31.45 66.29 -14.13
CA LEU A 2 31.35 64.91 -13.66
C LEU A 2 30.24 64.67 -12.61
N CYS A 3 29.39 63.65 -12.82
CA CYS A 3 28.94 62.77 -11.77
C CYS A 3 28.67 61.40 -12.36
N SER A 4 29.57 60.49 -12.05
CA SER A 4 29.40 59.07 -12.17
C SER A 4 28.41 58.58 -11.13
N GLY A 5 27.31 57.98 -11.56
CA GLY A 5 26.38 57.25 -10.73
C GLY A 5 26.28 55.81 -11.22
N ASN A 6 27.01 54.92 -10.57
CA ASN A 6 27.02 53.50 -10.79
C ASN A 6 25.77 52.88 -10.16
N GLU A 7 24.68 52.73 -10.88
CA GLU A 7 23.53 51.94 -10.45
C GLU A 7 23.70 50.50 -10.92
N ARG A 8 24.31 49.71 -10.03
CA ARG A 8 24.22 48.27 -10.13
C ARG A 8 22.78 47.87 -9.87
N GLY A 9 22.09 47.49 -10.95
CA GLY A 9 20.77 46.92 -10.88
C GLY A 9 20.75 45.68 -9.95
N ASP A 10 19.94 45.81 -8.92
CA ASP A 10 19.59 44.72 -8.01
C ASP A 10 18.95 43.60 -8.83
N PRO A 11 19.41 42.32 -8.71
CA PRO A 11 18.75 41.23 -9.36
C PRO A 11 17.35 41.10 -8.81
N LYS A 12 16.37 41.22 -9.70
CA LYS A 12 14.94 41.11 -9.42
C LYS A 12 14.69 39.98 -8.44
N ARG A 13 14.42 40.36 -7.21
CA ARG A 13 13.94 39.50 -6.14
C ARG A 13 12.54 39.06 -6.58
N PHE A 14 12.43 37.90 -7.23
CA PHE A 14 11.11 37.31 -7.44
C PHE A 14 10.49 37.13 -6.04
N PRO A 15 9.27 37.62 -5.81
CA PRO A 15 8.61 37.37 -4.55
C PRO A 15 8.53 35.83 -4.41
N ARG A 16 9.08 35.30 -3.31
CA ARG A 16 8.81 33.96 -2.90
C ARG A 16 7.35 33.94 -2.47
N PHE A 17 6.47 33.57 -3.38
CA PHE A 17 5.14 33.10 -3.03
C PHE A 17 5.28 31.71 -2.37
N TYR A 18 5.86 31.69 -1.17
CA TYR A 18 5.56 30.66 -0.20
C TYR A 18 4.30 31.12 0.51
N GLU A 19 3.21 31.23 -0.24
CA GLU A 19 1.89 31.30 0.37
C GLU A 19 1.70 30.03 1.20
N ASN A 20 1.14 30.20 2.39
CA ASN A 20 0.78 29.21 3.37
C ASN A 20 0.07 28.02 2.68
N ARG A 21 0.82 27.04 2.23
CA ARG A 21 0.25 25.80 1.73
C ARG A 21 -0.37 25.12 2.93
N THR A 22 -1.69 25.10 3.00
CA THR A 22 -2.40 24.36 4.03
C THR A 22 -2.03 22.90 3.86
N MET A 23 -1.30 22.35 4.82
CA MET A 23 -0.95 20.92 4.82
C MET A 23 -2.22 20.13 5.11
N ILE A 24 -2.50 19.17 4.25
CA ILE A 24 -3.63 18.26 4.40
C ILE A 24 -3.34 17.32 5.57
N ASP A 25 -4.26 17.27 6.53
CA ASP A 25 -4.17 16.34 7.65
C ASP A 25 -4.53 14.91 7.17
N LYS A 26 -3.58 14.00 7.31
CA LYS A 26 -3.77 12.59 6.97
C LYS A 26 -4.94 11.97 7.76
N GLN A 27 -5.10 12.34 9.04
CA GLN A 27 -6.18 11.80 9.87
C GLN A 27 -7.56 12.22 9.35
N TYR A 28 -7.68 13.46 8.87
CA TYR A 28 -8.91 13.94 8.26
C TYR A 28 -9.30 13.10 7.04
N ILE A 29 -8.35 12.88 6.11
CA ILE A 29 -8.60 12.03 4.93
C ILE A 29 -8.93 10.59 5.33
N GLN A 30 -8.22 10.05 6.32
CA GLN A 30 -8.48 8.70 6.82
C GLN A 30 -9.91 8.55 7.32
N THR A 31 -10.39 9.49 8.13
CA THR A 31 -11.78 9.48 8.65
C THR A 31 -12.79 9.51 7.52
N LEU A 32 -12.61 10.40 6.53
CA LEU A 32 -13.50 10.49 5.37
C LEU A 32 -13.55 9.20 4.57
N VAL A 33 -12.40 8.59 4.32
CA VAL A 33 -12.32 7.31 3.60
C VAL A 33 -12.99 6.20 4.39
N GLU A 34 -12.67 6.05 5.67
CA GLU A 34 -13.24 4.99 6.52
C GLU A 34 -14.76 5.10 6.63
N GLU A 35 -15.32 6.32 6.71
CA GLU A 35 -16.77 6.54 6.69
C GLU A 35 -17.42 6.05 5.38
N GLN A 36 -16.77 6.29 4.24
CA GLN A 36 -17.28 5.83 2.94
C GLN A 36 -17.13 4.32 2.73
N LEU A 37 -16.16 3.70 3.38
CA LEU A 37 -15.95 2.25 3.29
C LEU A 37 -16.91 1.45 4.17
N GLN A 38 -17.55 2.08 5.18
CA GLN A 38 -18.44 1.37 6.10
C GLN A 38 -19.56 0.63 5.39
N GLY A 39 -19.68 -0.68 5.64
CA GLY A 39 -20.73 -1.52 5.07
C GLY A 39 -20.59 -1.86 3.59
N THR A 40 -19.51 -1.45 2.93
CA THR A 40 -19.28 -1.71 1.51
C THR A 40 -18.49 -3.00 1.24
N GLY A 41 -17.81 -3.54 2.27
CA GLY A 41 -16.88 -4.66 2.12
C GLY A 41 -15.49 -4.29 1.58
N TYR A 42 -15.25 -3.01 1.32
CA TYR A 42 -13.92 -2.49 0.98
C TYR A 42 -13.11 -2.19 2.25
N GLU A 43 -11.81 -2.41 2.17
CA GLU A 43 -10.85 -2.05 3.22
C GLU A 43 -9.83 -1.04 2.70
N LEU A 44 -9.46 -0.07 3.55
CA LEU A 44 -8.36 0.86 3.28
C LEU A 44 -7.03 0.13 3.51
N ILE A 45 -6.24 -0.01 2.46
CA ILE A 45 -4.95 -0.70 2.51
C ILE A 45 -3.80 0.30 2.69
N THR A 46 -3.83 1.37 1.92
CA THR A 46 -2.78 2.40 1.97
C THR A 46 -3.40 3.79 1.96
N LEU A 47 -2.95 4.64 2.87
CA LEU A 47 -3.17 6.08 2.83
C LEU A 47 -1.85 6.79 3.00
N LYS A 48 -1.44 7.54 2.00
CA LYS A 48 -0.26 8.41 2.04
C LYS A 48 -0.66 9.83 1.72
N VAL A 49 -0.13 10.77 2.49
CA VAL A 49 -0.24 12.21 2.23
C VAL A 49 1.17 12.76 2.28
N SER A 50 1.65 13.29 1.15
CA SER A 50 2.99 13.88 1.07
C SER A 50 3.00 15.33 1.56
N ALA A 51 4.19 15.88 1.80
CA ALA A 51 4.37 17.30 2.13
C ALA A 51 3.98 18.23 0.97
N GLN A 52 3.80 17.69 -0.24
CA GLN A 52 3.33 18.40 -1.43
C GLN A 52 1.82 18.26 -1.64
N ASN A 53 1.07 17.75 -0.63
CA ASN A 53 -0.36 17.45 -0.70
C ASN A 53 -0.71 16.43 -1.79
N GLU A 54 0.20 15.48 -2.07
CA GLU A 54 -0.14 14.33 -2.89
C GLU A 54 -0.78 13.27 -2.01
N ILE A 55 -1.99 12.89 -2.32
CA ILE A 55 -2.81 11.94 -1.57
C ILE A 55 -2.93 10.66 -2.40
N LEU A 56 -2.49 9.54 -1.83
CA LEU A 56 -2.68 8.20 -2.40
C LEU A 56 -3.59 7.40 -1.48
N VAL A 57 -4.70 6.93 -2.02
CA VAL A 57 -5.66 6.04 -1.35
C VAL A 57 -5.73 4.74 -2.12
N GLU A 58 -5.31 3.64 -1.51
CA GLU A 58 -5.44 2.31 -2.09
C GLU A 58 -6.40 1.48 -1.25
N VAL A 59 -7.39 0.91 -1.92
CA VAL A 59 -8.41 0.05 -1.31
C VAL A 59 -8.35 -1.36 -1.88
N ASP A 60 -8.92 -2.31 -1.16
CA ASP A 60 -9.10 -3.68 -1.63
C ASP A 60 -10.46 -4.22 -1.18
N ASN A 61 -10.91 -5.31 -1.83
CA ASN A 61 -12.17 -5.99 -1.55
C ASN A 61 -12.01 -7.48 -1.89
N MET A 62 -12.73 -8.37 -1.20
CA MET A 62 -12.69 -9.82 -1.44
C MET A 62 -12.99 -10.21 -2.89
N GLU A 63 -13.95 -9.53 -3.51
CA GLU A 63 -14.40 -9.82 -4.88
C GLU A 63 -13.60 -9.07 -5.95
N GLY A 64 -12.66 -8.21 -5.53
CA GLY A 64 -11.91 -7.31 -6.39
C GLY A 64 -12.39 -5.87 -6.27
N VAL A 65 -11.60 -4.95 -6.81
CA VAL A 65 -11.88 -3.52 -6.73
C VAL A 65 -12.57 -3.06 -8.01
N ASP A 66 -13.75 -2.46 -7.85
CA ASP A 66 -14.50 -1.85 -8.92
C ASP A 66 -13.98 -0.44 -9.21
N VAL A 67 -13.78 -0.15 -10.51
CA VAL A 67 -13.33 1.17 -10.98
C VAL A 67 -14.36 2.25 -10.67
N ASP A 68 -15.66 1.94 -10.78
CA ASP A 68 -16.75 2.88 -10.49
C ASP A 68 -16.78 3.25 -9.00
N PHE A 69 -16.45 2.30 -8.12
CA PHE A 69 -16.29 2.58 -6.70
C PHE A 69 -15.13 3.54 -6.44
N CYS A 70 -13.96 3.29 -7.05
CA CYS A 70 -12.81 4.19 -6.93
C CYS A 70 -13.13 5.60 -7.44
N ALA A 71 -13.86 5.71 -8.56
CA ALA A 71 -14.28 7.00 -9.10
C ALA A 71 -15.23 7.72 -8.15
N THR A 72 -16.19 7.01 -7.56
CA THR A 72 -17.14 7.59 -6.58
C THR A 72 -16.41 8.09 -5.33
N LEU A 73 -15.50 7.29 -4.79
CA LEU A 73 -14.67 7.68 -3.64
C LEU A 73 -13.78 8.88 -3.96
N ASN A 74 -13.20 8.91 -5.16
CA ASN A 74 -12.40 10.04 -5.63
C ASN A 74 -13.23 11.34 -5.68
N HIS A 75 -14.41 11.30 -6.32
CA HIS A 75 -15.30 12.46 -6.39
C HIS A 75 -15.71 12.97 -5.02
N PHE A 76 -16.07 12.06 -4.10
CA PHE A 76 -16.41 12.43 -2.74
C PHE A 76 -15.24 13.15 -2.04
N LEU A 77 -14.02 12.62 -2.14
CA LEU A 77 -12.85 13.24 -1.51
C LEU A 77 -12.53 14.62 -2.12
N VAL A 78 -12.66 14.78 -3.44
CA VAL A 78 -12.52 16.07 -4.12
C VAL A 78 -13.50 17.09 -3.56
N GLU A 79 -14.79 16.73 -3.47
CA GLU A 79 -15.82 17.62 -2.92
C GLU A 79 -15.51 18.06 -1.48
N GLN A 80 -15.00 17.14 -0.64
CA GLN A 80 -14.63 17.46 0.73
C GLN A 80 -13.41 18.38 0.83
N LEU A 81 -12.38 18.15 -0.02
CA LEU A 81 -11.19 19.00 -0.07
C LEU A 81 -11.51 20.39 -0.58
N ASP A 82 -12.32 20.50 -1.62
CA ASP A 82 -12.77 21.78 -2.19
C ASP A 82 -13.62 22.57 -1.18
N ALA A 83 -14.49 21.87 -0.42
CA ALA A 83 -15.28 22.50 0.65
C ALA A 83 -14.42 23.07 1.79
N GLN A 84 -13.21 22.54 2.00
CA GLN A 84 -12.22 23.06 2.95
C GLN A 84 -11.37 24.19 2.36
N GLY A 85 -11.57 24.54 1.08
CA GLY A 85 -10.77 25.55 0.38
C GLY A 85 -9.34 25.10 0.07
N ILE A 86 -9.11 23.80 -0.05
CA ILE A 86 -7.81 23.22 -0.41
C ILE A 86 -7.78 23.08 -1.94
N GLU A 87 -7.00 23.92 -2.61
CA GLU A 87 -6.98 24.00 -4.08
C GLU A 87 -5.73 23.32 -4.70
N ASP A 88 -4.64 23.16 -3.91
CA ASP A 88 -3.34 22.67 -4.41
C ASP A 88 -3.04 21.29 -3.84
N TYR A 89 -3.60 20.27 -4.48
CA TYR A 89 -3.38 18.85 -4.14
C TYR A 89 -3.39 17.98 -5.40
N ALA A 90 -2.83 16.77 -5.27
CA ALA A 90 -3.02 15.68 -6.21
C ALA A 90 -3.67 14.51 -5.47
N LEU A 91 -4.72 13.93 -6.04
CA LEU A 91 -5.46 12.81 -5.45
C LEU A 91 -5.45 11.61 -6.40
N GLU A 92 -5.00 10.48 -5.90
CA GLU A 92 -5.06 9.19 -6.57
C GLU A 92 -5.83 8.20 -5.70
N VAL A 93 -6.89 7.61 -6.24
CA VAL A 93 -7.70 6.56 -5.61
C VAL A 93 -7.69 5.34 -6.51
N GLY A 94 -7.29 4.19 -5.98
CA GLY A 94 -7.19 2.98 -6.79
C GLY A 94 -7.12 1.70 -5.96
N SER A 95 -6.95 0.59 -6.67
CA SER A 95 -6.70 -0.72 -6.06
C SER A 95 -5.25 -0.87 -5.66
N VAL A 96 -5.02 -1.64 -4.58
CA VAL A 96 -3.66 -2.04 -4.20
C VAL A 96 -3.00 -2.88 -5.30
N SER A 97 -1.68 -2.74 -5.47
CA SER A 97 -0.92 -3.55 -6.42
C SER A 97 -0.95 -5.03 -6.04
N LEU A 98 -1.09 -5.92 -7.04
CA LEU A 98 -1.05 -7.38 -6.84
C LEU A 98 0.28 -7.87 -6.23
N THR A 99 1.36 -7.12 -6.39
CA THR A 99 2.68 -7.45 -5.84
C THR A 99 2.98 -6.77 -4.51
N ALA A 100 2.04 -5.95 -4.02
CA ALA A 100 2.19 -5.32 -2.72
C ALA A 100 2.14 -6.35 -1.58
N PRO A 101 2.84 -6.11 -0.48
CA PRO A 101 2.68 -6.91 0.73
C PRO A 101 1.24 -6.86 1.26
N PHE A 102 0.76 -7.97 1.77
CA PHE A 102 -0.51 -8.03 2.46
C PHE A 102 -0.44 -7.25 3.78
N VAL A 103 -1.44 -6.45 4.03
CA VAL A 103 -1.56 -5.59 5.21
C VAL A 103 -2.72 -6.05 6.09
N THR A 104 -3.80 -6.53 5.49
CA THR A 104 -5.02 -6.92 6.18
C THR A 104 -5.28 -8.42 6.10
N LYS A 105 -6.00 -8.95 7.07
CA LYS A 105 -6.43 -10.36 7.10
C LYS A 105 -7.29 -10.71 5.88
N MET A 106 -8.10 -9.78 5.42
CA MET A 106 -8.93 -9.95 4.21
C MET A 106 -8.08 -10.32 3.00
N GLN A 107 -6.91 -9.68 2.82
CA GLN A 107 -6.00 -10.00 1.72
C GLN A 107 -5.43 -11.42 1.80
N TYR A 108 -5.12 -11.92 3.01
CA TYR A 108 -4.75 -13.33 3.18
C TYR A 108 -5.92 -14.25 2.81
N MET A 109 -7.14 -13.96 3.29
CA MET A 109 -8.31 -14.78 2.97
C MET A 109 -8.63 -14.80 1.47
N LYS A 110 -8.50 -13.67 0.80
CA LYS A 110 -8.65 -13.53 -0.66
C LYS A 110 -7.70 -14.42 -1.45
N HIS A 111 -6.49 -14.65 -0.91
CA HIS A 111 -5.45 -15.42 -1.57
C HIS A 111 -5.32 -16.86 -1.07
N LEU A 112 -6.31 -17.37 -0.31
CA LEU A 112 -6.37 -18.79 0.06
C LEU A 112 -6.33 -19.69 -1.18
N GLY A 113 -5.45 -20.70 -1.15
CA GLY A 113 -5.22 -21.62 -2.27
C GLY A 113 -4.26 -21.10 -3.34
N HIS A 114 -3.80 -19.84 -3.23
CA HIS A 114 -2.84 -19.24 -4.14
C HIS A 114 -1.42 -19.28 -3.58
N ASP A 115 -0.43 -19.25 -4.48
CA ASP A 115 0.97 -19.19 -4.09
C ASP A 115 1.33 -17.82 -3.53
N VAL A 116 2.06 -17.83 -2.43
CA VAL A 116 2.56 -16.62 -1.76
C VAL A 116 4.05 -16.71 -1.48
N GLU A 117 4.71 -15.55 -1.47
CA GLU A 117 6.08 -15.41 -0.97
C GLU A 117 6.02 -14.81 0.44
N VAL A 118 6.63 -15.50 1.39
CA VAL A 118 6.74 -15.06 2.79
C VAL A 118 8.19 -14.75 3.10
N LEU A 119 8.48 -13.56 3.60
CA LEU A 119 9.78 -13.22 4.19
C LEU A 119 9.64 -13.22 5.71
N ALA A 120 10.19 -14.23 6.35
CA ALA A 120 10.21 -14.33 7.81
C ALA A 120 11.16 -13.30 8.45
N SER A 121 10.97 -13.01 9.73
CA SER A 121 11.77 -12.04 10.49
C SER A 121 13.25 -12.43 10.58
N ASP A 122 13.56 -13.73 10.49
CA ASP A 122 14.92 -14.26 10.43
C ASP A 122 15.62 -14.03 9.06
N GLY A 123 14.90 -13.46 8.09
CA GLY A 123 15.40 -13.15 6.75
C GLY A 123 15.28 -14.31 5.75
N LYS A 124 14.72 -15.45 6.13
CA LYS A 124 14.46 -16.55 5.21
C LYS A 124 13.21 -16.29 4.38
N LYS A 125 13.27 -16.67 3.11
CA LYS A 125 12.15 -16.61 2.18
C LYS A 125 11.56 -18.00 1.98
N TYR A 126 10.24 -18.05 2.07
CA TYR A 126 9.46 -19.24 1.80
C TYR A 126 8.47 -18.92 0.66
N ARG A 127 8.18 -19.93 -0.14
CA ARG A 127 7.19 -19.87 -1.20
C ARG A 127 6.33 -21.12 -1.14
N GLY A 128 5.03 -20.93 -1.24
CA GLY A 128 4.09 -22.04 -1.19
C GLY A 128 2.66 -21.59 -1.29
N ALA A 129 1.74 -22.56 -1.36
CA ALA A 129 0.32 -22.29 -1.39
C ALA A 129 -0.17 -21.89 0.02
N LEU A 130 -0.92 -20.81 0.13
CA LEU A 130 -1.57 -20.38 1.35
C LEU A 130 -2.75 -21.31 1.64
N VAL A 131 -2.68 -22.09 2.73
CA VAL A 131 -3.65 -23.16 3.03
C VAL A 131 -4.56 -22.87 4.20
N SER A 132 -4.15 -22.01 5.15
CA SER A 132 -5.03 -21.56 6.23
C SER A 132 -4.74 -20.12 6.62
N VAL A 133 -5.78 -19.45 7.13
CA VAL A 133 -5.74 -18.08 7.66
C VAL A 133 -6.57 -18.07 8.93
N ASP A 134 -5.89 -17.94 10.06
CA ASP A 134 -6.49 -17.90 11.39
C ASP A 134 -6.44 -16.48 11.98
N GLU A 135 -6.77 -16.32 13.25
CA GLU A 135 -6.84 -15.01 13.89
C GLU A 135 -5.46 -14.39 14.06
N ASP A 136 -4.48 -15.18 14.51
CA ASP A 136 -3.11 -14.72 14.81
C ASP A 136 -2.05 -15.32 13.88
N THR A 137 -2.42 -16.33 13.08
CA THR A 137 -1.48 -17.11 12.25
C THR A 137 -2.03 -17.39 10.88
N PHE A 138 -1.13 -17.77 9.97
CA PHE A 138 -1.46 -18.35 8.68
C PHE A 138 -0.51 -19.49 8.36
N SER A 139 -0.89 -20.39 7.47
CA SER A 139 -0.06 -21.52 7.07
C SER A 139 0.10 -21.60 5.56
N ILE A 140 1.29 -22.01 5.14
CA ILE A 140 1.61 -22.28 3.74
C ILE A 140 2.12 -23.71 3.57
N ASP A 141 1.76 -24.34 2.45
CA ASP A 141 2.35 -25.58 2.00
C ASP A 141 3.52 -25.28 1.09
N THR A 142 4.73 -25.66 1.50
CA THR A 142 5.96 -25.45 0.74
C THR A 142 6.61 -26.76 0.35
N GLU A 143 7.20 -26.81 -0.86
CA GLU A 143 7.99 -27.96 -1.29
C GLU A 143 9.40 -27.88 -0.72
N VAL A 144 9.77 -28.84 0.08
CA VAL A 144 11.13 -29.00 0.61
C VAL A 144 11.82 -30.22 -0.03
N MET A 145 13.12 -30.09 -0.24
CA MET A 145 13.93 -31.20 -0.76
C MET A 145 14.50 -32.01 0.40
N VAL A 146 13.90 -33.16 0.67
CA VAL A 146 14.31 -34.07 1.77
C VAL A 146 15.24 -35.14 1.25
N ALA A 147 16.32 -35.43 1.99
CA ALA A 147 17.18 -36.57 1.72
C ALA A 147 16.50 -37.82 2.24
N VAL A 148 16.21 -38.74 1.35
CA VAL A 148 15.65 -40.09 1.71
C VAL A 148 16.79 -41.05 1.90
N GLU A 149 16.81 -41.74 3.05
CA GLU A 149 17.80 -42.75 3.38
C GLU A 149 17.82 -43.87 2.31
N GLY A 150 18.99 -44.13 1.73
CA GLY A 150 19.14 -45.11 0.67
C GLY A 150 18.94 -44.66 -0.78
N LYS A 151 18.56 -43.36 -1.02
CA LYS A 151 18.45 -42.79 -2.36
C LYS A 151 19.45 -41.66 -2.59
N LYS A 152 20.17 -41.70 -3.72
CA LYS A 152 21.13 -40.64 -4.11
C LYS A 152 20.46 -39.31 -4.51
N ARG A 153 19.15 -39.30 -4.75
CA ARG A 153 18.38 -38.11 -5.16
C ARG A 153 17.45 -37.69 -4.03
N LYS A 154 17.47 -36.40 -3.68
CA LYS A 154 16.50 -35.79 -2.80
C LYS A 154 15.09 -35.90 -3.41
N GLN A 155 14.10 -36.17 -2.58
CA GLN A 155 12.70 -36.18 -3.00
C GLN A 155 12.03 -34.85 -2.56
N LYS A 156 11.08 -34.39 -3.35
CA LYS A 156 10.21 -33.27 -2.97
C LYS A 156 9.19 -33.80 -1.98
N GLU A 157 9.06 -33.11 -0.86
CA GLU A 157 8.05 -33.37 0.15
C GLU A 157 7.34 -32.03 0.43
N VAL A 158 6.01 -32.09 0.57
CA VAL A 158 5.23 -30.92 0.96
C VAL A 158 5.24 -30.82 2.47
N GLN A 159 5.65 -29.67 2.98
CA GLN A 159 5.66 -29.37 4.40
C GLN A 159 4.80 -28.15 4.65
N THR A 160 3.86 -28.27 5.58
CA THR A 160 3.05 -27.14 6.06
C THR A 160 3.86 -26.34 7.08
N LEU A 161 4.04 -25.05 6.84
CA LEU A 161 4.69 -24.10 7.74
C LEU A 161 3.65 -23.08 8.22
N THR A 162 3.61 -22.88 9.53
CA THR A 162 2.72 -21.90 10.17
C THR A 162 3.53 -20.70 10.64
N PHE A 163 3.04 -19.49 10.40
CA PHE A 163 3.66 -18.22 10.76
C PHE A 163 2.67 -17.36 11.53
N GLY A 164 3.14 -16.70 12.59
CA GLY A 164 2.44 -15.58 13.18
C GLY A 164 2.57 -14.32 12.29
N TYR A 165 1.55 -13.48 12.24
CA TYR A 165 1.61 -12.23 11.45
C TYR A 165 2.74 -11.30 11.91
N ASN A 166 3.15 -11.37 13.18
CA ASN A 166 4.26 -10.63 13.75
C ASN A 166 5.64 -11.27 13.52
N GLU A 167 5.69 -12.51 13.02
CA GLU A 167 6.92 -13.26 12.74
C GLU A 167 7.40 -13.09 11.30
N VAL A 168 6.66 -12.37 10.49
CA VAL A 168 6.98 -12.13 9.09
C VAL A 168 7.23 -10.64 8.83
N LYS A 169 8.17 -10.34 7.94
CA LYS A 169 8.41 -8.98 7.45
C LYS A 169 7.42 -8.59 6.38
N TYR A 170 7.06 -9.54 5.53
CA TYR A 170 5.98 -9.42 4.56
C TYR A 170 5.52 -10.77 4.07
N THR A 171 4.28 -10.81 3.63
CA THR A 171 3.69 -11.84 2.77
C THR A 171 3.10 -11.14 1.56
N LYS A 172 3.31 -11.70 0.37
CA LYS A 172 2.75 -11.14 -0.86
C LYS A 172 2.39 -12.25 -1.84
N TYR A 173 1.51 -11.96 -2.77
CA TYR A 173 1.16 -12.87 -3.85
C TYR A 173 2.39 -13.21 -4.71
N ASP A 174 2.64 -14.48 -4.98
CA ASP A 174 3.74 -14.96 -5.83
C ASP A 174 3.25 -15.14 -7.27
N LEU A 175 3.45 -14.11 -8.09
CA LEU A 175 3.13 -14.17 -9.51
C LEU A 175 4.16 -15.09 -10.21
N LYS A 176 3.72 -16.28 -10.62
CA LYS A 176 4.50 -17.14 -11.51
C LYS A 176 4.29 -16.70 -12.95
N PHE A 177 5.32 -16.18 -13.57
CA PHE A 177 5.38 -15.89 -15.01
C PHE A 177 6.01 -17.06 -15.75
#